data_ed311bb85c50e6635a33356477122099
#
_entry.id   ed311bb85c50e6635a33356477122099
#
_cell.length_a   1.000
_cell.length_b   1.000
_cell.length_c   1.000
_cell.angle_alpha   90.00
_cell.angle_beta   90.00
_cell.angle_gamma   90.00
#
_symmetry.space_group_name_H-M   'P 1'
#
loop_
_entity.id
_entity.type
_entity.pdbx_description
1 polymer ?
#
loop_
_entity_poly.entity_id
_entity_poly.type
_entity_poly.pdbx_seq_one_letter_code
_entity_poly.pdbx_strand_id
1 'polypeptide(L)'
;MYIPKSFSVTDQAMVFDWIEQWSFGKLVTCQRGRLEVNSYPFFLDRDKGELLAHMARDNNQWQSLIMADDLVVCFDGPHGYVSPRWYSRPDGVPTWNFVSVQVSGRAELIKTEAESISVLERLSEFNEEHYGEGWRLSELDHNLLPVMLKALVFFRIKIEKIEAKAKLSQNRSKMDQVGVIQKLMAKPSTEQQTLAALMKNTMKGS
;
A
#
# COMPACT_ATOMS: atom_id res chain seq x y z
N MET A 1 9.30 11.18 0.96
CA MET A 1 8.13 11.87 0.29
C MET A 1 8.05 13.33 0.73
N TYR A 2 7.62 14.28 -0.15
CA TYR A 2 7.27 15.64 0.29
C TYR A 2 5.88 15.66 0.93
N ILE A 3 5.81 15.99 2.22
CA ILE A 3 4.56 15.96 3.01
C ILE A 3 4.38 17.30 3.73
N PRO A 4 3.51 18.21 3.23
CA PRO A 4 3.08 19.36 4.00
C PRO A 4 2.42 18.93 5.32
N LYS A 5 2.65 19.71 6.38
CA LYS A 5 2.15 19.40 7.73
C LYS A 5 0.63 19.11 7.77
N SER A 6 -0.17 19.84 6.97
CA SER A 6 -1.62 19.65 6.88
C SER A 6 -2.07 18.32 6.25
N PHE A 7 -1.16 17.59 5.61
CA PHE A 7 -1.44 16.33 4.91
C PHE A 7 -0.68 15.15 5.50
N SER A 8 0.10 15.37 6.54
CA SER A 8 0.85 14.32 7.22
C SER A 8 -0.08 13.49 8.08
N VAL A 9 0.09 12.16 8.01
CA VAL A 9 -0.59 11.21 8.88
C VAL A 9 0.45 10.54 9.75
N THR A 10 0.29 10.70 11.07
CA THR A 10 1.23 10.20 12.09
C THR A 10 0.63 9.11 12.97
N ASP A 11 -0.65 8.84 12.83
CA ASP A 11 -1.32 7.73 13.51
C ASP A 11 -0.87 6.41 12.87
N GLN A 12 0.00 5.69 13.58
CA GLN A 12 0.60 4.46 13.11
C GLN A 12 -0.43 3.35 12.86
N ALA A 13 -1.46 3.25 13.72
CA ALA A 13 -2.49 2.24 13.56
C ALA A 13 -3.26 2.47 12.25
N MET A 14 -3.68 3.70 12.00
CA MET A 14 -4.34 4.09 10.74
C MET A 14 -3.44 3.81 9.52
N VAL A 15 -2.16 4.10 9.60
CA VAL A 15 -1.22 3.88 8.49
C VAL A 15 -1.06 2.37 8.22
N PHE A 16 -1.01 1.55 9.26
CA PHE A 16 -0.95 0.09 9.13
C PHE A 16 -2.24 -0.46 8.50
N ASP A 17 -3.41 0.03 8.93
CA ASP A 17 -4.69 -0.32 8.30
C ASP A 17 -4.70 0.01 6.80
N TRP A 18 -4.13 1.13 6.39
CA TRP A 18 -4.02 1.49 4.98
C TRP A 18 -3.07 0.60 4.20
N ILE A 19 -1.93 0.19 4.79
CA ILE A 19 -1.00 -0.76 4.15
C ILE A 19 -1.71 -2.09 3.90
N GLU A 20 -2.48 -2.58 4.86
CA GLU A 20 -3.25 -3.82 4.71
C GLU A 20 -4.40 -3.66 3.71
N GLN A 21 -5.14 -2.57 3.79
CA GLN A 21 -6.25 -2.29 2.87
C GLN A 21 -5.80 -2.18 1.41
N TRP A 22 -4.60 -1.66 1.16
CA TRP A 22 -4.03 -1.48 -0.19
C TRP A 22 -2.73 -2.27 -0.33
N SER A 23 -2.76 -3.53 0.08
CA SER A 23 -1.60 -4.39 0.25
C SER A 23 -0.85 -4.74 -1.05
N PHE A 24 -1.43 -4.46 -2.23
CA PHE A 24 -0.76 -4.64 -3.52
C PHE A 24 0.14 -3.44 -3.85
N GLY A 25 1.35 -3.48 -3.29
CA GLY A 25 2.30 -2.37 -3.34
C GLY A 25 3.31 -2.44 -4.49
N LYS A 26 3.86 -1.28 -4.85
CA LYS A 26 4.96 -1.16 -5.83
C LYS A 26 6.30 -1.15 -5.10
N LEU A 27 7.09 -2.20 -5.30
CA LEU A 27 8.47 -2.26 -4.83
C LEU A 27 9.40 -1.56 -5.83
N VAL A 28 10.05 -0.51 -5.37
CA VAL A 28 11.09 0.21 -6.10
C VAL A 28 12.44 -0.11 -5.45
N THR A 29 13.36 -0.62 -6.22
CA THR A 29 14.75 -0.85 -5.81
C THR A 29 15.69 0.00 -6.64
N CYS A 30 16.73 0.53 -6.01
CA CYS A 30 17.80 1.24 -6.69
C CYS A 30 19.12 0.51 -6.45
N GLN A 31 19.78 0.07 -7.51
CA GLN A 31 21.10 -0.54 -7.44
C GLN A 31 22.02 0.14 -8.46
N ARG A 32 23.12 0.73 -8.00
CA ARG A 32 24.09 1.43 -8.83
C ARG A 32 23.44 2.47 -9.79
N GLY A 33 22.45 3.20 -9.29
CA GLY A 33 21.71 4.21 -10.04
C GLY A 33 20.67 3.64 -11.02
N ARG A 34 20.48 2.33 -11.09
CA ARG A 34 19.44 1.69 -11.90
C ARG A 34 18.22 1.37 -11.04
N LEU A 35 17.06 1.84 -11.49
CA LEU A 35 15.78 1.58 -10.84
C LEU A 35 15.08 0.36 -11.44
N GLU A 36 14.50 -0.46 -10.59
CA GLU A 36 13.54 -1.50 -10.96
C GLU A 36 12.25 -1.30 -10.18
N VAL A 37 11.11 -1.51 -10.85
CA VAL A 37 9.78 -1.34 -10.26
C VAL A 37 8.89 -2.50 -10.65
N ASN A 38 8.39 -3.23 -9.65
CA ASN A 38 7.38 -4.27 -9.82
C ASN A 38 6.35 -4.19 -8.70
N SER A 39 5.16 -4.75 -8.95
CA SER A 39 4.07 -4.79 -7.97
C SER A 39 3.94 -6.18 -7.38
N TYR A 40 3.74 -6.24 -6.06
CA TYR A 40 3.59 -7.48 -5.30
C TYR A 40 2.51 -7.33 -4.23
N PRO A 41 1.80 -8.41 -3.87
CA PRO A 41 1.03 -8.44 -2.63
C PRO A 41 2.00 -8.50 -1.45
N PHE A 42 1.77 -7.65 -0.45
CA PHE A 42 2.53 -7.63 0.79
C PHE A 42 1.64 -8.04 1.97
N PHE A 43 2.20 -8.78 2.90
CA PHE A 43 1.64 -8.99 4.22
C PHE A 43 2.42 -8.13 5.23
N LEU A 44 1.71 -7.33 6.03
CA LEU A 44 2.31 -6.55 7.11
C LEU A 44 2.31 -7.37 8.41
N ASP A 45 3.50 -7.74 8.89
CA ASP A 45 3.69 -8.25 10.24
C ASP A 45 3.83 -7.07 11.20
N ARG A 46 2.72 -6.64 11.81
CA ARG A 46 2.68 -5.46 12.69
C ARG A 46 3.56 -5.62 13.92
N ASP A 47 3.64 -6.83 14.48
CA ASP A 47 4.38 -7.13 15.70
C ASP A 47 5.90 -7.06 15.47
N LYS A 48 6.34 -7.52 14.29
CA LYS A 48 7.76 -7.50 13.91
C LYS A 48 8.19 -6.24 13.19
N GLY A 49 7.23 -5.44 12.70
CA GLY A 49 7.53 -4.28 11.87
C GLY A 49 8.15 -4.69 10.52
N GLU A 50 7.58 -5.71 9.87
CA GLU A 50 8.10 -6.28 8.63
C GLU A 50 7.02 -6.37 7.56
N LEU A 51 7.41 -6.16 6.30
CA LEU A 51 6.61 -6.53 5.13
C LEU A 51 7.11 -7.87 4.61
N LEU A 52 6.22 -8.83 4.41
CA LEU A 52 6.50 -10.14 3.84
C LEU A 52 5.95 -10.23 2.44
N ALA A 53 6.72 -10.81 1.51
CA ALA A 53 6.28 -11.04 0.13
C ALA A 53 7.09 -12.14 -0.52
N HIS A 54 6.67 -12.52 -1.73
CA HIS A 54 7.46 -13.38 -2.61
C HIS A 54 7.37 -12.88 -4.06
N MET A 55 8.32 -13.31 -4.86
CA MET A 55 8.32 -13.09 -6.30
C MET A 55 8.73 -14.35 -7.05
N ALA A 56 8.43 -14.42 -8.35
CA ALA A 56 8.93 -15.50 -9.18
C ALA A 56 10.47 -15.48 -9.20
N ARG A 57 11.10 -16.64 -9.14
CA ARG A 57 12.57 -16.79 -9.18
C ARG A 57 13.18 -16.23 -10.47
N ASP A 58 12.42 -16.28 -11.57
CA ASP A 58 12.84 -15.74 -12.86
C ASP A 58 12.79 -14.20 -12.92
N ASN A 59 12.17 -13.54 -11.93
CA ASN A 59 12.21 -12.10 -11.81
C ASN A 59 13.51 -11.66 -11.13
N ASN A 60 14.43 -11.12 -11.90
CA ASN A 60 15.77 -10.74 -11.43
C ASN A 60 15.78 -9.65 -10.35
N GLN A 61 14.67 -8.99 -10.06
CA GLN A 61 14.61 -7.94 -9.03
C GLN A 61 15.02 -8.46 -7.64
N TRP A 62 14.88 -9.76 -7.33
CA TRP A 62 15.35 -10.30 -6.05
C TRP A 62 16.86 -10.14 -5.86
N GLN A 63 17.66 -10.15 -6.94
CA GLN A 63 19.11 -9.92 -6.88
C GLN A 63 19.40 -8.45 -6.58
N SER A 64 18.67 -7.53 -7.24
CA SER A 64 18.76 -6.10 -6.95
C SER A 64 18.28 -5.77 -5.54
N LEU A 65 17.26 -6.47 -5.04
CA LEU A 65 16.64 -6.25 -3.74
C LEU A 65 17.64 -6.39 -2.57
N ILE A 66 18.45 -7.45 -2.58
CA ILE A 66 19.44 -7.71 -1.50
C ILE A 66 20.69 -6.85 -1.59
N MET A 67 20.92 -6.22 -2.74
CA MET A 67 22.07 -5.37 -3.02
C MET A 67 21.65 -3.90 -3.22
N ALA A 68 20.40 -3.57 -2.96
CA ALA A 68 19.87 -2.22 -3.15
C ALA A 68 20.57 -1.23 -2.21
N ASP A 69 21.00 -0.11 -2.76
CA ASP A 69 21.46 1.03 -1.97
C ASP A 69 20.28 1.66 -1.23
N ASP A 70 19.11 1.70 -1.91
CA ASP A 70 17.83 2.17 -1.38
C ASP A 70 16.69 1.32 -1.92
N LEU A 71 15.67 1.12 -1.09
CA LEU A 71 14.39 0.56 -1.49
C LEU A 71 13.22 1.31 -0.88
N VAL A 72 12.10 1.32 -1.61
CA VAL A 72 10.82 1.82 -1.10
C VAL A 72 9.68 0.98 -1.63
N VAL A 73 8.71 0.68 -0.76
CA VAL A 73 7.41 0.13 -1.17
C VAL A 73 6.37 1.25 -1.11
N CYS A 74 5.68 1.48 -2.22
CA CYS A 74 4.61 2.45 -2.32
C CYS A 74 3.26 1.73 -2.29
N PHE A 75 2.40 2.11 -1.35
CA PHE A 75 1.00 1.69 -1.27
C PHE A 75 0.14 2.90 -1.63
N ASP A 76 -0.59 2.78 -2.74
CA ASP A 76 -1.44 3.85 -3.24
C ASP A 76 -2.90 3.58 -2.85
N GLY A 77 -3.46 4.48 -2.06
CA GLY A 77 -4.88 4.50 -1.73
C GLY A 77 -5.72 5.20 -2.80
N PRO A 78 -7.00 5.48 -2.50
CA PRO A 78 -7.90 6.11 -3.45
C PRO A 78 -7.45 7.51 -3.80
N HIS A 79 -7.67 7.89 -5.06
CA HIS A 79 -7.36 9.21 -5.56
C HIS A 79 -8.50 9.76 -6.44
N GLY A 80 -8.53 11.08 -6.62
CA GLY A 80 -9.53 11.72 -7.45
C GLY A 80 -9.20 13.16 -7.78
N TYR A 81 -9.57 13.54 -9.01
CA TYR A 81 -9.51 14.93 -9.44
C TYR A 81 -10.56 15.76 -8.70
N VAL A 82 -10.18 16.97 -8.31
CA VAL A 82 -11.04 17.95 -7.65
C VAL A 82 -11.14 19.20 -8.53
N SER A 83 -12.34 19.44 -9.04
CA SER A 83 -12.62 20.64 -9.85
C SER A 83 -12.82 21.86 -8.96
N PRO A 84 -12.29 23.04 -9.32
CA PRO A 84 -12.58 24.29 -8.64
C PRO A 84 -14.08 24.68 -8.69
N ARG A 85 -14.84 24.14 -9.64
CA ARG A 85 -16.29 24.33 -9.70
C ARG A 85 -17.07 23.64 -8.57
N TRP A 86 -16.41 22.84 -7.74
CA TRP A 86 -17.00 22.15 -6.59
C TRP A 86 -16.82 22.96 -5.29
N TYR A 87 -16.03 24.04 -5.34
CA TYR A 87 -15.82 24.96 -4.24
C TYR A 87 -16.93 25.98 -4.13
N SER A 88 -17.12 26.51 -2.94
CA SER A 88 -18.09 27.56 -2.64
C SER A 88 -17.73 28.92 -3.26
N ARG A 89 -16.44 29.12 -3.56
CA ARG A 89 -15.91 30.33 -4.20
C ARG A 89 -15.17 30.02 -5.48
N PRO A 90 -15.19 30.92 -6.50
CA PRO A 90 -14.56 30.67 -7.80
C PRO A 90 -13.05 30.86 -7.83
N ASP A 91 -12.41 31.16 -6.70
CA ASP A 91 -10.97 31.46 -6.55
C ASP A 91 -10.09 30.22 -6.38
N GLY A 92 -10.65 29.02 -6.49
CA GLY A 92 -9.92 27.77 -6.39
C GLY A 92 -9.24 27.37 -7.69
N VAL A 93 -8.18 26.54 -7.56
CA VAL A 93 -7.50 25.89 -8.69
C VAL A 93 -7.79 24.39 -8.69
N PRO A 94 -7.74 23.74 -9.88
CA PRO A 94 -7.87 22.28 -9.95
C PRO A 94 -6.76 21.61 -9.16
N THR A 95 -7.09 20.45 -8.57
CA THR A 95 -6.14 19.65 -7.82
C THR A 95 -6.53 18.17 -7.81
N TRP A 96 -5.70 17.34 -7.17
CA TRP A 96 -6.01 15.96 -6.85
C TRP A 96 -6.03 15.75 -5.35
N ASN A 97 -7.00 14.99 -4.87
CA ASN A 97 -6.96 14.38 -3.55
C ASN A 97 -6.50 12.93 -3.69
N PHE A 98 -5.74 12.45 -2.72
CA PHE A 98 -5.18 11.10 -2.73
C PHE A 98 -4.65 10.71 -1.36
N VAL A 99 -4.46 9.40 -1.16
CA VAL A 99 -3.74 8.83 -0.04
C VAL A 99 -2.57 8.02 -0.60
N SER A 100 -1.41 8.12 0.03
CA SER A 100 -0.23 7.34 -0.34
C SER A 100 0.62 7.07 0.90
N VAL A 101 1.10 5.81 1.02
CA VAL A 101 2.03 5.38 2.07
C VAL A 101 3.31 4.90 1.39
N GLN A 102 4.46 5.35 1.91
CA GLN A 102 5.77 4.87 1.49
C GLN A 102 6.48 4.22 2.67
N VAL A 103 6.94 3.01 2.46
CA VAL A 103 7.71 2.23 3.44
C VAL A 103 9.12 2.04 2.90
N SER A 104 10.12 2.51 3.64
CA SER A 104 11.53 2.28 3.36
C SER A 104 12.12 1.35 4.40
N GLY A 105 13.11 0.55 4.03
CA GLY A 105 13.74 -0.40 4.93
C GLY A 105 14.78 -1.25 4.25
N ARG A 106 15.13 -2.37 4.87
CA ARG A 106 16.14 -3.31 4.37
C ARG A 106 15.51 -4.66 4.07
N ALA A 107 15.82 -5.19 2.91
CA ALA A 107 15.35 -6.50 2.49
C ALA A 107 16.31 -7.62 2.92
N GLU A 108 15.72 -8.74 3.30
CA GLU A 108 16.40 -9.99 3.60
C GLU A 108 15.70 -11.14 2.89
N LEU A 109 16.44 -12.04 2.26
CA LEU A 109 15.85 -13.27 1.70
C LEU A 109 15.53 -14.26 2.81
N ILE A 110 14.37 -14.87 2.70
CA ILE A 110 13.95 -16.00 3.52
C ILE A 110 14.49 -17.26 2.86
N LYS A 111 15.32 -18.02 3.59
CA LYS A 111 16.10 -19.14 3.03
C LYS A 111 15.61 -20.51 3.49
N THR A 112 14.90 -20.56 4.62
CA THR A 112 14.42 -21.83 5.17
C THR A 112 13.05 -22.19 4.56
N GLU A 113 12.83 -23.48 4.32
CA GLU A 113 11.57 -23.98 3.79
C GLU A 113 10.41 -23.68 4.74
N ALA A 114 10.63 -23.88 6.04
CA ALA A 114 9.60 -23.64 7.06
C ALA A 114 9.13 -22.17 7.08
N GLU A 115 10.06 -21.19 7.01
CA GLU A 115 9.69 -19.79 6.95
C GLU A 115 9.01 -19.44 5.61
N SER A 116 9.44 -20.03 4.49
CA SER A 116 8.82 -19.83 3.18
C SER A 116 7.37 -20.31 3.15
N ILE A 117 7.09 -21.48 3.75
CA ILE A 117 5.73 -22.01 3.92
C ILE A 117 4.92 -21.04 4.79
N SER A 118 5.47 -20.60 5.92
CA SER A 118 4.78 -19.66 6.81
C SER A 118 4.42 -18.34 6.11
N VAL A 119 5.29 -17.83 5.21
CA VAL A 119 4.98 -16.63 4.41
C VAL A 119 3.85 -16.91 3.42
N LEU A 120 3.84 -18.06 2.75
CA LEU A 120 2.74 -18.45 1.85
C LEU A 120 1.42 -18.56 2.60
N GLU A 121 1.41 -19.22 3.76
CA GLU A 121 0.22 -19.36 4.61
C GLU A 121 -0.34 -17.99 4.97
N ARG A 122 0.48 -17.11 5.54
CA ARG A 122 0.06 -15.76 5.99
C ARG A 122 -0.45 -14.90 4.84
N LEU A 123 0.24 -14.89 3.69
CA LEU A 123 -0.20 -14.16 2.50
C LEU A 123 -1.51 -14.72 1.94
N SER A 124 -1.63 -16.04 1.87
CA SER A 124 -2.84 -16.69 1.36
C SER A 124 -4.02 -16.44 2.29
N GLU A 125 -3.87 -16.68 3.58
CA GLU A 125 -4.92 -16.45 4.58
C GLU A 125 -5.41 -15.01 4.56
N PHE A 126 -4.48 -14.05 4.60
CA PHE A 126 -4.81 -12.63 4.54
C PHE A 126 -5.59 -12.26 3.28
N ASN A 127 -5.14 -12.71 2.10
CA ASN A 127 -5.81 -12.38 0.86
C ASN A 127 -7.16 -13.12 0.72
N GLU A 128 -7.25 -14.37 1.15
CA GLU A 128 -8.48 -15.16 1.12
C GLU A 128 -9.56 -14.61 2.09
N GLU A 129 -9.16 -14.08 3.22
CA GLU A 129 -10.07 -13.40 4.16
C GLU A 129 -10.62 -12.09 3.61
N HIS A 130 -9.84 -11.37 2.81
CA HIS A 130 -10.21 -10.03 2.32
C HIS A 130 -10.83 -10.05 0.92
N TYR A 131 -10.41 -10.99 0.05
CA TYR A 131 -10.74 -10.98 -1.38
C TYR A 131 -11.18 -12.32 -1.94
N GLY A 132 -10.96 -13.41 -1.20
CA GLY A 132 -11.16 -14.78 -1.66
C GLY A 132 -12.42 -15.45 -1.08
N GLU A 133 -12.43 -16.76 -1.15
CA GLU A 133 -13.51 -17.64 -0.70
C GLU A 133 -13.05 -18.58 0.45
N GLY A 134 -11.92 -18.28 1.08
CA GLY A 134 -11.40 -19.00 2.24
C GLY A 134 -10.50 -20.19 1.90
N TRP A 135 -9.88 -20.23 0.71
CA TRP A 135 -8.90 -21.25 0.35
C TRP A 135 -7.72 -21.27 1.33
N ARG A 136 -7.22 -22.46 1.63
CA ARG A 136 -6.08 -22.67 2.54
C ARG A 136 -4.95 -23.41 1.83
N LEU A 137 -3.70 -23.11 2.22
CA LEU A 137 -2.53 -23.80 1.67
C LEU A 137 -2.58 -25.32 1.89
N SER A 138 -3.25 -25.79 2.96
CA SER A 138 -3.47 -27.21 3.25
C SER A 138 -4.36 -27.94 2.22
N GLU A 139 -5.07 -27.22 1.37
CA GLU A 139 -5.87 -27.77 0.27
C GLU A 139 -5.04 -28.01 -0.99
N LEU A 140 -3.81 -27.49 -1.04
CA LEU A 140 -2.90 -27.71 -2.14
C LEU A 140 -2.43 -29.17 -2.18
N ASP A 141 -2.36 -29.77 -3.39
CA ASP A 141 -1.73 -31.08 -3.57
C ASP A 141 -0.29 -31.06 -3.03
N HIS A 142 0.01 -31.99 -2.13
CA HIS A 142 1.32 -32.10 -1.46
C HIS A 142 2.50 -32.17 -2.44
N ASN A 143 2.30 -32.69 -3.66
CA ASN A 143 3.33 -32.76 -4.70
C ASN A 143 3.63 -31.40 -5.34
N LEU A 144 2.70 -30.44 -5.28
CA LEU A 144 2.86 -29.11 -5.89
C LEU A 144 3.64 -28.16 -5.00
N LEU A 145 3.53 -28.26 -3.68
CA LEU A 145 4.18 -27.35 -2.75
C LEU A 145 5.71 -27.26 -2.95
N PRO A 146 6.47 -28.37 -3.04
CA PRO A 146 7.91 -28.30 -3.30
C PRO A 146 8.27 -27.64 -4.64
N VAL A 147 7.41 -27.83 -5.66
CA VAL A 147 7.61 -27.21 -6.99
C VAL A 147 7.42 -25.70 -6.89
N MET A 148 6.35 -25.26 -6.22
CA MET A 148 6.09 -23.83 -5.99
C MET A 148 7.20 -23.16 -5.19
N LEU A 149 7.66 -23.78 -4.10
CA LEU A 149 8.73 -23.23 -3.27
C LEU A 149 10.03 -23.01 -4.07
N LYS A 150 10.35 -23.91 -5.00
CA LYS A 150 11.52 -23.78 -5.89
C LYS A 150 11.35 -22.67 -6.92
N ALA A 151 10.12 -22.41 -7.38
CA ALA A 151 9.83 -21.38 -8.37
C ALA A 151 9.73 -19.96 -7.80
N LEU A 152 9.72 -19.84 -6.46
CA LEU A 152 9.57 -18.56 -5.76
C LEU A 152 10.85 -18.14 -5.04
N VAL A 153 10.95 -16.85 -4.80
CA VAL A 153 11.93 -16.23 -3.88
C VAL A 153 11.14 -15.46 -2.85
N PHE A 154 11.33 -15.83 -1.59
CA PHE A 154 10.65 -15.22 -0.44
C PHE A 154 11.57 -14.19 0.20
N PHE A 155 10.99 -13.09 0.63
CA PHE A 155 11.74 -12.02 1.27
C PHE A 155 10.91 -11.29 2.32
N ARG A 156 11.61 -10.64 3.23
CA ARG A 156 11.06 -9.67 4.17
C ARG A 156 11.72 -8.32 3.97
N ILE A 157 11.00 -7.27 4.26
CA ILE A 157 11.53 -5.91 4.36
C ILE A 157 11.33 -5.46 5.81
N LYS A 158 12.45 -5.30 6.55
CA LYS A 158 12.43 -4.68 7.87
C LYS A 158 12.15 -3.20 7.71
N ILE A 159 11.07 -2.73 8.31
CA ILE A 159 10.61 -1.34 8.18
C ILE A 159 11.52 -0.44 9.00
N GLU A 160 12.20 0.50 8.35
CA GLU A 160 13.01 1.53 8.99
C GLU A 160 12.29 2.87 9.05
N LYS A 161 11.44 3.16 8.04
CA LYS A 161 10.72 4.42 7.94
C LYS A 161 9.38 4.23 7.24
N ILE A 162 8.35 4.89 7.76
CA ILE A 162 7.05 5.01 7.11
C ILE A 162 6.73 6.50 6.94
N GLU A 163 6.29 6.87 5.75
CA GLU A 163 5.80 8.20 5.41
C GLU A 163 4.40 8.06 4.83
N ALA A 164 3.42 8.70 5.46
CA ALA A 164 2.03 8.64 5.02
C ALA A 164 1.47 10.03 4.76
N LYS A 165 0.81 10.18 3.62
CA LYS A 165 0.22 11.43 3.16
C LYS A 165 -1.22 11.21 2.76
N ALA A 166 -2.12 11.99 3.36
CA ALA A 166 -3.52 12.07 3.02
C ALA A 166 -3.87 13.49 2.62
N LYS A 167 -3.86 13.79 1.34
CA LYS A 167 -4.31 15.07 0.80
C LYS A 167 -5.79 14.98 0.49
N LEU A 168 -6.62 15.45 1.44
CA LEU A 168 -8.07 15.29 1.45
C LEU A 168 -8.81 16.63 1.55
N SER A 169 -8.20 17.71 1.03
CA SER A 169 -8.71 19.10 1.09
C SER A 169 -8.79 19.69 2.52
N GLN A 170 -7.98 19.21 3.48
CA GLN A 170 -7.97 19.69 4.88
C GLN A 170 -7.60 21.18 4.99
N ASN A 171 -6.91 21.71 3.98
CA ASN A 171 -6.53 23.11 3.87
C ASN A 171 -7.63 24.01 3.27
N ARG A 172 -8.82 23.48 2.99
CA ARG A 172 -9.98 24.20 2.44
C ARG A 172 -11.04 24.44 3.52
N SER A 173 -11.95 25.38 3.25
CA SER A 173 -13.09 25.63 4.13
C SER A 173 -13.95 24.38 4.28
N LYS A 174 -14.67 24.24 5.41
CA LYS A 174 -15.61 23.13 5.62
C LYS A 174 -16.66 23.05 4.50
N MET A 175 -17.11 24.20 3.99
CA MET A 175 -18.08 24.28 2.89
C MET A 175 -17.49 23.71 1.58
N ASP A 176 -16.24 24.04 1.26
CA ASP A 176 -15.56 23.49 0.08
C ASP A 176 -15.36 21.99 0.20
N GLN A 177 -14.95 21.50 1.39
CA GLN A 177 -14.79 20.06 1.63
C GLN A 177 -16.12 19.32 1.43
N VAL A 178 -17.23 19.84 1.94
CA VAL A 178 -18.57 19.27 1.74
C VAL A 178 -18.94 19.23 0.26
N GLY A 179 -18.69 20.32 -0.49
CA GLY A 179 -18.95 20.35 -1.93
C GLY A 179 -18.17 19.29 -2.69
N VAL A 180 -16.87 19.10 -2.38
CA VAL A 180 -16.02 18.06 -2.99
C VAL A 180 -16.55 16.66 -2.65
N ILE A 181 -16.87 16.40 -1.38
CA ILE A 181 -17.40 15.11 -0.92
C ILE A 181 -18.68 14.76 -1.66
N GLN A 182 -19.63 15.68 -1.77
CA GLN A 182 -20.90 15.45 -2.48
C GLN A 182 -20.67 15.09 -3.95
N LYS A 183 -19.76 15.78 -4.63
CA LYS A 183 -19.44 15.51 -6.05
C LYS A 183 -18.73 14.19 -6.25
N LEU A 184 -17.81 13.80 -5.37
CA LEU A 184 -17.13 12.50 -5.42
C LEU A 184 -18.12 11.36 -5.12
N MET A 185 -19.00 11.49 -4.11
CA MET A 185 -20.02 10.51 -3.78
C MET A 185 -21.02 10.27 -4.92
N ALA A 186 -21.31 11.28 -5.74
CA ALA A 186 -22.22 11.20 -6.88
C ALA A 186 -21.60 10.48 -8.11
N LYS A 187 -20.31 10.16 -8.07
CA LYS A 187 -19.64 9.44 -9.15
C LYS A 187 -19.86 7.93 -9.03
N PRO A 188 -19.93 7.19 -10.15
CA PRO A 188 -20.14 5.73 -10.13
C PRO A 188 -18.89 4.94 -9.71
N SER A 189 -17.73 5.61 -9.55
CA SER A 189 -16.46 4.98 -9.19
C SER A 189 -16.39 4.68 -7.70
N THR A 190 -16.22 3.41 -7.32
CA THR A 190 -15.99 2.97 -5.94
C THR A 190 -14.78 3.66 -5.32
N GLU A 191 -13.71 3.86 -6.09
CA GLU A 191 -12.51 4.56 -5.64
C GLU A 191 -12.82 6.00 -5.20
N GLN A 192 -13.60 6.75 -5.98
CA GLN A 192 -13.98 8.12 -5.64
C GLN A 192 -14.94 8.19 -4.45
N GLN A 193 -15.81 7.20 -4.29
CA GLN A 193 -16.68 7.08 -3.11
C GLN A 193 -15.85 6.76 -1.85
N THR A 194 -14.86 5.87 -1.95
CA THR A 194 -13.92 5.58 -0.86
C THR A 194 -13.12 6.83 -0.48
N LEU A 195 -12.63 7.59 -1.45
CA LEU A 195 -11.95 8.86 -1.21
C LEU A 195 -12.86 9.85 -0.45
N ALA A 196 -14.12 9.96 -0.86
CA ALA A 196 -15.09 10.82 -0.18
C ALA A 196 -15.38 10.37 1.25
N ALA A 197 -15.41 9.06 1.51
CA ALA A 197 -15.56 8.52 2.86
C ALA A 197 -14.37 8.87 3.77
N LEU A 198 -13.14 8.76 3.27
CA LEU A 198 -11.94 9.20 3.98
C LEU A 198 -11.96 10.70 4.29
N MET A 199 -12.39 11.54 3.32
CA MET A 199 -12.58 12.97 3.55
C MET A 199 -13.59 13.26 4.69
N LYS A 200 -14.72 12.54 4.73
CA LYS A 200 -15.71 12.67 5.82
C LYS A 200 -15.14 12.32 7.19
N ASN A 201 -14.33 11.28 7.27
CA ASN A 201 -13.71 10.84 8.52
C ASN A 201 -12.73 11.90 9.04
N THR A 202 -11.91 12.46 8.16
CA THR A 202 -10.96 13.53 8.50
C THR A 202 -11.67 14.79 9.03
N MET A 203 -12.86 15.15 8.50
CA MET A 203 -13.64 16.29 8.95
C MET A 203 -14.24 16.12 10.37
N LYS A 204 -14.48 14.87 10.81
CA LYS A 204 -15.03 14.59 12.15
C LYS A 204 -13.97 14.67 13.25
N GLY A 205 -12.71 14.49 12.92
CA GLY A 205 -11.58 14.52 13.85
C GLY A 205 -10.91 15.91 13.97
N SER A 206 -11.45 16.95 13.30
CA SER A 206 -10.92 18.34 13.26
C SER A 206 -11.81 19.30 14.07
#